data_10b5bf887c07e57199e04cbe2151c302
#
_entry.id   10b5bf887c07e57199e04cbe2151c302
#
_cell.length_a   1.000
_cell.length_b   1.000
_cell.length_c   1.000
_cell.angle_alpha   90.00
_cell.angle_beta   90.00
_cell.angle_gamma   90.00
#
_symmetry.space_group_name_H-M   'P 1'
#
loop_
_entity.id
_entity.type
_entity.pdbx_description
1 polymer ?
#
loop_
_entity_poly.entity_id
_entity_poly.type
_entity_poly.pdbx_seq_one_letter_code
_entity_poly.pdbx_strand_id
1 'polypeptide(L)'
;MNDLTLTLVQTSLRWHDPATNRELLAELLLQALPQPGLTDLIVLPEMFTTGFSMDAAQAEPTEGPTLAWLREQAARYDAVVTGSVLLRDEASAGIHNRLLWVRPDGTYSHYDKRHLFRLAGEHEVYQAGRTRLLEEWRGWRVLPLICYDLRFPVWSRNQAAAPYDLLLYVANWPQVRSEAWRALLQARAIENVAYTAGVNRLGTDGNGHQYAGQSALLDMRGEYLAQAGNLQTVLTRTLRAEALLEFRQQLPALLDADDFTVAGG
;
A
#
# COMPACT_ATOMS: atom_id res chain seq x y z
N MET A 1 13.83 13.54 12.01
CA MET A 1 13.45 12.53 11.00
C MET A 1 14.71 12.12 10.26
N ASN A 2 15.03 10.84 10.25
CA ASN A 2 16.14 10.27 9.45
C ASN A 2 15.60 9.86 8.08
N ASP A 3 16.48 9.53 7.12
CA ASP A 3 16.07 8.93 5.85
C ASP A 3 15.31 7.62 6.08
N LEU A 4 14.39 7.26 5.18
CA LEU A 4 13.58 6.04 5.24
C LEU A 4 13.79 5.21 3.99
N THR A 5 14.16 3.94 4.14
CA THR A 5 14.35 3.03 3.02
C THR A 5 13.11 2.16 2.80
N LEU A 6 12.53 2.20 1.59
CA LEU A 6 11.39 1.40 1.19
C LEU A 6 11.78 0.30 0.22
N THR A 7 11.14 -0.87 0.38
CA THR A 7 11.18 -1.96 -0.58
C THR A 7 9.77 -2.24 -1.11
N LEU A 8 9.58 -2.07 -2.42
CA LEU A 8 8.33 -2.29 -3.14
C LEU A 8 8.40 -3.63 -3.87
N VAL A 9 7.46 -4.52 -3.63
CA VAL A 9 7.45 -5.87 -4.23
C VAL A 9 6.41 -5.94 -5.35
N GLN A 10 6.86 -5.96 -6.60
CA GLN A 10 6.03 -6.18 -7.78
C GLN A 10 6.17 -7.61 -8.26
N THR A 11 5.11 -8.40 -8.20
CA THR A 11 5.11 -9.81 -8.61
C THR A 11 3.76 -10.25 -9.15
N SER A 12 3.74 -11.38 -9.84
CA SER A 12 2.50 -12.11 -10.15
C SER A 12 2.00 -12.84 -8.91
N LEU A 13 0.68 -12.92 -8.77
CA LEU A 13 0.04 -13.64 -7.67
C LEU A 13 -0.68 -14.86 -8.22
N ARG A 14 -0.55 -16.00 -7.52
CA ARG A 14 -1.34 -17.20 -7.79
C ARG A 14 -2.77 -16.96 -7.32
N TRP A 15 -3.73 -17.23 -8.19
CA TRP A 15 -5.14 -17.05 -7.91
C TRP A 15 -5.62 -18.03 -6.84
N HIS A 16 -6.22 -17.52 -5.75
CA HIS A 16 -6.77 -18.32 -4.64
C HIS A 16 -5.78 -19.32 -4.00
N ASP A 17 -4.50 -18.98 -3.99
CA ASP A 17 -3.46 -19.82 -3.38
C ASP A 17 -2.60 -19.04 -2.37
N PRO A 18 -3.14 -18.79 -1.16
CA PRO A 18 -2.44 -18.00 -0.14
C PRO A 18 -1.11 -18.61 0.31
N ALA A 19 -0.98 -19.92 0.35
CA ALA A 19 0.24 -20.59 0.77
C ALA A 19 1.38 -20.34 -0.22
N THR A 20 1.16 -20.67 -1.50
CA THR A 20 2.15 -20.44 -2.57
C THR A 20 2.51 -18.96 -2.71
N ASN A 21 1.55 -18.04 -2.53
CA ASN A 21 1.86 -16.62 -2.60
C ASN A 21 2.76 -16.17 -1.46
N ARG A 22 2.55 -16.63 -0.22
CA ARG A 22 3.45 -16.33 0.90
C ARG A 22 4.85 -16.89 0.69
N GLU A 23 4.97 -18.12 0.18
CA GLU A 23 6.26 -18.75 -0.16
C GLU A 23 7.00 -17.94 -1.23
N LEU A 24 6.34 -17.63 -2.35
CA LEU A 24 6.91 -16.82 -3.43
C LEU A 24 7.41 -15.46 -2.92
N LEU A 25 6.62 -14.78 -2.11
CA LEU A 25 6.99 -13.48 -1.55
C LEU A 25 8.17 -13.60 -0.58
N ALA A 26 8.22 -14.64 0.25
CA ALA A 26 9.35 -14.90 1.14
C ALA A 26 10.65 -15.16 0.35
N GLU A 27 10.60 -15.92 -0.74
CA GLU A 27 11.74 -16.17 -1.62
C GLU A 27 12.23 -14.87 -2.29
N LEU A 28 11.33 -14.05 -2.82
CA LEU A 28 11.66 -12.78 -3.45
C LEU A 28 12.31 -11.81 -2.45
N LEU A 29 11.78 -11.74 -1.24
CA LEU A 29 12.35 -10.92 -0.18
C LEU A 29 13.73 -11.42 0.24
N LEU A 30 13.91 -12.72 0.40
CA LEU A 30 15.21 -13.31 0.76
C LEU A 30 16.29 -13.02 -0.29
N GLN A 31 15.93 -13.07 -1.58
CA GLN A 31 16.85 -12.76 -2.68
C GLN A 31 17.21 -11.28 -2.71
N ALA A 32 16.25 -10.39 -2.49
CA ALA A 32 16.47 -8.95 -2.58
C ALA A 32 17.07 -8.34 -1.30
N LEU A 33 16.77 -8.93 -0.15
CA LEU A 33 17.13 -8.46 1.18
C LEU A 33 17.83 -9.60 1.94
N PRO A 34 19.09 -9.94 1.60
CA PRO A 34 19.79 -11.10 2.16
C PRO A 34 20.12 -10.97 3.66
N GLN A 35 19.98 -9.78 4.23
CA GLN A 35 20.20 -9.51 5.66
C GLN A 35 19.23 -8.45 6.19
N PRO A 36 18.95 -8.42 7.50
CA PRO A 36 18.14 -7.37 8.13
C PRO A 36 18.81 -5.99 8.03
N GLY A 37 18.00 -4.92 8.17
CA GLY A 37 18.47 -3.54 8.17
C GLY A 37 18.75 -2.93 6.79
N LEU A 38 18.46 -3.64 5.70
CA LEU A 38 18.55 -3.12 4.33
C LEU A 38 17.35 -2.29 3.91
N THR A 39 16.26 -2.37 4.67
CA THR A 39 15.01 -1.65 4.42
C THR A 39 14.30 -1.36 5.74
N ASP A 40 13.50 -0.32 5.77
CA ASP A 40 12.69 0.09 6.92
C ASP A 40 11.22 -0.28 6.75
N LEU A 41 10.78 -0.41 5.49
CA LEU A 41 9.39 -0.68 5.14
C LEU A 41 9.30 -1.53 3.88
N ILE A 42 8.65 -2.69 3.98
CA ILE A 42 8.38 -3.61 2.88
C ILE A 42 6.90 -3.49 2.51
N VAL A 43 6.64 -3.26 1.21
CA VAL A 43 5.29 -3.04 0.69
C VAL A 43 4.94 -4.12 -0.32
N LEU A 44 3.88 -4.88 0.00
CA LEU A 44 3.30 -5.96 -0.81
C LEU A 44 2.06 -5.45 -1.55
N PRO A 45 1.61 -6.10 -2.63
CA PRO A 45 0.41 -5.72 -3.37
C PRO A 45 -0.90 -5.79 -2.55
N GLU A 46 -1.98 -5.28 -3.13
CA GLU A 46 -3.36 -5.52 -2.66
C GLU A 46 -3.71 -7.00 -2.75
N MET A 47 -4.43 -7.53 -1.73
CA MET A 47 -4.89 -8.92 -1.66
C MET A 47 -3.81 -9.92 -2.10
N PHE A 48 -2.59 -9.71 -1.57
CA PHE A 48 -1.38 -10.39 -2.05
C PHE A 48 -1.43 -11.92 -1.85
N THR A 49 -2.35 -12.42 -1.05
CA THR A 49 -2.52 -13.86 -0.80
C THR A 49 -3.48 -14.52 -1.79
N THR A 50 -4.51 -13.82 -2.27
CA THR A 50 -5.58 -14.40 -3.09
C THR A 50 -5.66 -13.85 -4.50
N GLY A 51 -5.10 -12.67 -4.74
CA GLY A 51 -5.47 -11.81 -5.87
C GLY A 51 -6.82 -11.12 -5.61
N PHE A 52 -7.24 -10.21 -6.51
CA PHE A 52 -8.46 -9.42 -6.37
C PHE A 52 -9.72 -10.28 -6.62
N SER A 53 -10.15 -11.00 -5.60
CA SER A 53 -11.27 -11.94 -5.64
C SER A 53 -12.50 -11.36 -4.96
N MET A 54 -13.68 -11.73 -5.45
CA MET A 54 -14.98 -11.48 -4.78
C MET A 54 -15.52 -12.75 -4.10
N ASP A 55 -14.71 -13.80 -3.99
CA ASP A 55 -15.08 -15.02 -3.29
C ASP A 55 -14.88 -14.87 -1.77
N ALA A 56 -15.97 -14.70 -1.04
CA ALA A 56 -15.96 -14.55 0.42
C ALA A 56 -15.37 -15.75 1.18
N ALA A 57 -15.30 -16.92 0.53
CA ALA A 57 -14.70 -18.13 1.13
C ALA A 57 -13.17 -18.03 1.26
N GLN A 58 -12.54 -17.10 0.51
CA GLN A 58 -11.11 -16.83 0.58
C GLN A 58 -10.71 -15.95 1.78
N ALA A 59 -11.69 -15.44 2.55
CA ALA A 59 -11.39 -14.57 3.68
C ALA A 59 -10.81 -15.37 4.84
N GLU A 60 -9.59 -15.03 5.25
CA GLU A 60 -8.94 -15.56 6.45
C GLU A 60 -9.49 -14.88 7.73
N PRO A 61 -9.43 -15.52 8.91
CA PRO A 61 -9.61 -14.82 10.18
C PRO A 61 -8.46 -13.81 10.39
N THR A 62 -8.69 -12.76 11.17
CA THR A 62 -7.68 -11.74 11.40
C THR A 62 -6.38 -12.32 12.00
N GLU A 63 -6.48 -13.17 13.02
CA GLU A 63 -5.34 -13.90 13.61
C GLU A 63 -5.03 -15.19 12.81
N GLY A 64 -5.08 -15.10 11.49
CA GLY A 64 -4.85 -16.21 10.58
C GLY A 64 -3.39 -16.39 10.16
N PRO A 65 -3.14 -17.38 9.26
CA PRO A 65 -1.79 -17.74 8.82
C PRO A 65 -1.06 -16.58 8.11
N THR A 66 -1.78 -15.67 7.48
CA THR A 66 -1.14 -14.52 6.80
C THR A 66 -0.62 -13.49 7.79
N LEU A 67 -1.34 -13.17 8.87
CA LEU A 67 -0.81 -12.29 9.91
C LEU A 67 0.39 -12.91 10.62
N ALA A 68 0.36 -14.21 10.89
CA ALA A 68 1.50 -14.93 11.46
C ALA A 68 2.75 -14.82 10.56
N TRP A 69 2.57 -15.02 9.25
CA TRP A 69 3.63 -14.87 8.27
C TRP A 69 4.16 -13.42 8.19
N LEU A 70 3.29 -12.41 8.21
CA LEU A 70 3.71 -11.01 8.21
C LEU A 70 4.54 -10.66 9.45
N ARG A 71 4.16 -11.18 10.64
CA ARG A 71 4.94 -11.03 11.88
C ARG A 71 6.34 -11.64 11.75
N GLU A 72 6.43 -12.83 11.16
CA GLU A 72 7.71 -13.49 10.90
C GLU A 72 8.58 -12.64 9.96
N GLN A 73 8.03 -12.15 8.86
CA GLN A 73 8.80 -11.34 7.92
C GLN A 73 9.21 -10.00 8.55
N ALA A 74 8.34 -9.33 9.29
CA ALA A 74 8.65 -8.08 9.97
C ALA A 74 9.80 -8.24 10.97
N ALA A 75 9.76 -9.28 11.79
CA ALA A 75 10.85 -9.60 12.72
C ALA A 75 12.16 -9.95 11.99
N ARG A 76 12.08 -10.74 10.91
CA ARG A 76 13.25 -11.17 10.13
C ARG A 76 14.02 -10.00 9.55
N TYR A 77 13.33 -8.99 9.00
CA TYR A 77 13.98 -7.87 8.31
C TYR A 77 14.20 -6.64 9.20
N ASP A 78 13.75 -6.67 10.46
CA ASP A 78 13.68 -5.49 11.35
C ASP A 78 12.99 -4.30 10.65
N ALA A 79 11.92 -4.58 9.91
CA ALA A 79 11.19 -3.64 9.08
C ALA A 79 9.69 -3.82 9.24
N VAL A 80 8.92 -2.75 9.03
CA VAL A 80 7.47 -2.90 8.84
C VAL A 80 7.20 -3.67 7.56
N VAL A 81 6.25 -4.61 7.61
CA VAL A 81 5.70 -5.26 6.41
C VAL A 81 4.23 -4.91 6.26
N THR A 82 3.85 -4.40 5.09
CA THR A 82 2.47 -3.97 4.81
C THR A 82 1.98 -4.46 3.45
N GLY A 83 0.70 -4.74 3.36
CA GLY A 83 -0.03 -5.16 2.17
C GLY A 83 -1.47 -5.46 2.54
N SER A 84 -2.38 -5.58 1.58
CA SER A 84 -3.75 -5.92 1.96
C SER A 84 -4.08 -7.40 1.77
N VAL A 85 -5.03 -7.85 2.57
CA VAL A 85 -5.50 -9.24 2.65
C VAL A 85 -7.02 -9.23 2.73
N LEU A 86 -7.65 -10.29 2.26
CA LEU A 86 -9.07 -10.50 2.48
C LEU A 86 -9.28 -11.14 3.85
N LEU A 87 -9.84 -10.37 4.78
CA LEU A 87 -10.01 -10.79 6.16
C LEU A 87 -11.47 -10.74 6.61
N ARG A 88 -11.83 -11.73 7.45
CA ARG A 88 -13.08 -11.75 8.19
C ARG A 88 -12.85 -11.15 9.57
N ASP A 89 -13.59 -10.12 9.87
CA ASP A 89 -13.60 -9.50 11.19
C ASP A 89 -14.49 -10.30 12.12
N GLU A 90 -13.94 -10.82 13.21
CA GLU A 90 -14.66 -11.70 14.14
C GLU A 90 -15.73 -10.94 14.93
N ALA A 91 -15.54 -9.66 15.20
CA ALA A 91 -16.47 -8.86 15.98
C ALA A 91 -17.72 -8.44 15.19
N SER A 92 -17.54 -8.08 13.91
CA SER A 92 -18.64 -7.63 13.03
C SER A 92 -19.15 -8.74 12.10
N ALA A 93 -18.46 -9.88 12.02
CA ALA A 93 -18.62 -10.92 11.01
C ALA A 93 -18.52 -10.39 9.56
N GLY A 94 -18.06 -9.17 9.39
CA GLY A 94 -17.84 -8.51 8.11
C GLY A 94 -16.58 -9.01 7.41
N ILE A 95 -16.57 -8.92 6.09
CA ILE A 95 -15.38 -9.22 5.29
C ILE A 95 -14.83 -7.90 4.75
N HIS A 96 -13.51 -7.72 4.86
CA HIS A 96 -12.83 -6.51 4.47
C HIS A 96 -11.63 -6.79 3.57
N ASN A 97 -11.41 -5.93 2.59
CA ASN A 97 -10.11 -5.77 1.98
C ASN A 97 -9.29 -4.90 2.94
N ARG A 98 -8.49 -5.56 3.80
CA ARG A 98 -7.81 -4.96 4.96
C ARG A 98 -6.32 -4.91 4.72
N LEU A 99 -5.74 -3.72 4.73
CA LEU A 99 -4.31 -3.52 4.78
C LEU A 99 -3.84 -3.73 6.22
N LEU A 100 -2.82 -4.56 6.38
CA LEU A 100 -2.14 -4.78 7.65
C LEU A 100 -0.81 -4.01 7.66
N TRP A 101 -0.53 -3.32 8.75
CA TRP A 101 0.73 -2.65 9.03
C TRP A 101 1.39 -3.36 10.21
N VAL A 102 2.32 -4.26 9.91
CA VAL A 102 2.91 -5.16 10.93
C VAL A 102 4.34 -4.73 11.25
N ARG A 103 4.60 -4.46 12.54
CA ARG A 103 5.91 -4.02 13.04
C ARG A 103 6.81 -5.19 13.44
N PRO A 104 8.14 -4.97 13.55
CA PRO A 104 9.10 -6.02 13.95
C PRO A 104 8.80 -6.68 15.30
N ASP A 105 8.19 -5.96 16.23
CA ASP A 105 7.77 -6.47 17.54
C ASP A 105 6.50 -7.32 17.51
N GLY A 106 5.93 -7.52 16.31
CA GLY A 106 4.71 -8.30 16.09
C GLY A 106 3.41 -7.53 16.34
N THR A 107 3.48 -6.28 16.81
CA THR A 107 2.29 -5.42 16.90
C THR A 107 1.81 -5.03 15.50
N TYR A 108 0.50 -4.81 15.34
CA TYR A 108 -0.03 -4.39 14.06
C TYR A 108 -1.17 -3.38 14.21
N SER A 109 -1.36 -2.62 13.16
CA SER A 109 -2.51 -1.75 12.92
C SER A 109 -3.13 -2.12 11.57
N HIS A 110 -4.32 -1.62 11.29
CA HIS A 110 -4.98 -1.95 10.02
C HIS A 110 -5.75 -0.78 9.42
N TYR A 111 -5.93 -0.85 8.11
CA TYR A 111 -6.79 0.03 7.34
C TYR A 111 -7.74 -0.80 6.48
N ASP A 112 -9.04 -0.59 6.63
CA ASP A 112 -10.06 -1.18 5.77
C ASP A 112 -10.32 -0.26 4.57
N LYS A 113 -10.29 -0.83 3.38
CA LYS A 113 -10.51 -0.10 2.12
C LYS A 113 -11.76 0.75 2.19
N ARG A 114 -11.61 2.06 1.98
CA ARG A 114 -12.73 3.01 2.03
C ARG A 114 -13.60 2.93 0.78
N HIS A 115 -12.99 2.90 -0.40
CA HIS A 115 -13.70 2.95 -1.67
C HIS A 115 -13.69 1.58 -2.32
N LEU A 116 -14.80 0.87 -2.20
CA LEU A 116 -14.99 -0.44 -2.80
C LEU A 116 -15.29 -0.29 -4.30
N PHE A 117 -14.64 -1.12 -5.13
CA PHE A 117 -14.70 -1.04 -6.57
C PHE A 117 -16.02 -1.63 -7.11
N ARG A 118 -17.00 -0.75 -7.32
CA ARG A 118 -18.37 -1.15 -7.74
C ARG A 118 -18.42 -1.93 -9.05
N LEU A 119 -17.55 -1.62 -10.00
CA LEU A 119 -17.51 -2.32 -11.29
C LEU A 119 -17.25 -3.82 -11.15
N ALA A 120 -16.51 -4.23 -10.11
CA ALA A 120 -16.25 -5.63 -9.79
C ALA A 120 -17.24 -6.21 -8.75
N GLY A 121 -18.25 -5.46 -8.30
CA GLY A 121 -19.18 -5.91 -7.26
C GLY A 121 -18.56 -5.95 -5.84
N GLU A 122 -17.41 -5.33 -5.62
CA GLU A 122 -16.69 -5.37 -4.32
C GLU A 122 -17.60 -4.91 -3.16
N HIS A 123 -18.46 -3.91 -3.41
CA HIS A 123 -19.40 -3.35 -2.43
C HIS A 123 -20.59 -4.28 -2.07
N GLU A 124 -20.80 -5.34 -2.81
CA GLU A 124 -21.83 -6.34 -2.55
C GLU A 124 -21.34 -7.44 -1.61
N VAL A 125 -20.00 -7.61 -1.54
CA VAL A 125 -19.35 -8.70 -0.80
C VAL A 125 -18.61 -8.18 0.44
N TYR A 126 -17.96 -7.02 0.35
CA TYR A 126 -17.08 -6.50 1.40
C TYR A 126 -17.66 -5.24 2.05
N GLN A 127 -17.25 -5.03 3.30
CA GLN A 127 -17.59 -3.82 4.06
C GLN A 127 -16.48 -2.77 3.89
N ALA A 128 -16.91 -1.52 3.64
CA ALA A 128 -16.01 -0.39 3.53
C ALA A 128 -15.52 0.09 4.90
N GLY A 129 -14.26 0.47 4.97
CA GLY A 129 -13.70 1.19 6.09
C GLY A 129 -14.24 2.62 6.21
N ARG A 130 -14.05 3.24 7.37
CA ARG A 130 -14.54 4.60 7.65
C ARG A 130 -13.47 5.55 8.15
N THR A 131 -12.33 5.02 8.61
CA THR A 131 -11.26 5.79 9.24
C THR A 131 -9.97 5.65 8.44
N ARG A 132 -9.19 6.74 8.35
CA ARG A 132 -7.84 6.69 7.81
C ARG A 132 -6.89 6.14 8.87
N LEU A 133 -5.90 5.38 8.45
CA LEU A 133 -4.79 4.95 9.27
C LEU A 133 -3.61 5.90 9.01
N LEU A 134 -3.13 6.59 10.01
CA LEU A 134 -1.91 7.38 9.94
C LEU A 134 -0.88 6.76 10.87
N GLU A 135 0.17 6.18 10.28
CA GLU A 135 1.19 5.43 11.01
C GLU A 135 2.45 6.24 11.20
N GLU A 136 3.05 6.13 12.38
CA GLU A 136 4.39 6.64 12.65
C GLU A 136 5.40 5.51 12.64
N TRP A 137 6.44 5.65 11.79
CA TRP A 137 7.55 4.71 11.74
C TRP A 137 8.87 5.43 11.49
N ARG A 138 9.84 5.23 12.38
CA ARG A 138 11.18 5.86 12.33
C ARG A 138 11.14 7.39 12.11
N GLY A 139 10.12 8.04 12.68
CA GLY A 139 9.91 9.49 12.59
C GLY A 139 9.22 9.96 11.29
N TRP A 140 8.80 9.04 10.42
CA TRP A 140 7.96 9.32 9.24
C TRP A 140 6.49 9.07 9.56
N ARG A 141 5.62 9.91 9.01
CA ARG A 141 4.17 9.71 9.05
C ARG A 141 3.70 9.18 7.71
N VAL A 142 3.12 8.00 7.71
CA VAL A 142 2.72 7.26 6.51
C VAL A 142 1.21 7.11 6.47
N LEU A 143 0.59 7.44 5.34
CA LEU A 143 -0.82 7.19 5.06
C LEU A 143 -0.94 6.03 4.06
N PRO A 144 -1.19 4.79 4.50
CA PRO A 144 -1.41 3.66 3.61
C PRO A 144 -2.86 3.58 3.15
N LEU A 145 -3.07 3.40 1.85
CA LEU A 145 -4.36 3.31 1.18
C LEU A 145 -4.39 2.13 0.20
N ILE A 146 -5.59 1.76 -0.28
CA ILE A 146 -5.77 0.58 -1.13
C ILE A 146 -6.36 0.97 -2.48
N CYS A 147 -5.61 0.73 -3.55
CA CYS A 147 -6.01 0.65 -4.96
C CYS A 147 -7.00 1.74 -5.39
N TYR A 148 -8.29 1.46 -5.37
CA TYR A 148 -9.34 2.37 -5.83
C TYR A 148 -9.41 3.68 -5.05
N ASP A 149 -8.90 3.72 -3.81
CA ASP A 149 -8.76 4.96 -3.02
C ASP A 149 -7.93 6.02 -3.77
N LEU A 150 -7.02 5.60 -4.65
CA LEU A 150 -6.22 6.48 -5.50
C LEU A 150 -7.08 7.44 -6.36
N ARG A 151 -8.32 7.07 -6.70
CA ARG A 151 -9.23 7.92 -7.48
C ARG A 151 -9.89 9.04 -6.69
N PHE A 152 -9.78 9.01 -5.37
CA PHE A 152 -10.54 9.90 -4.49
C PHE A 152 -9.61 10.88 -3.76
N PRO A 153 -9.34 12.07 -4.35
CA PRO A 153 -8.36 13.03 -3.82
C PRO A 153 -8.70 13.52 -2.39
N VAL A 154 -9.97 13.68 -2.08
CA VAL A 154 -10.39 14.14 -0.75
C VAL A 154 -9.98 13.16 0.35
N TRP A 155 -10.03 11.84 0.09
CA TRP A 155 -9.60 10.83 1.06
C TRP A 155 -8.10 10.77 1.24
N SER A 156 -7.34 11.10 0.20
CA SER A 156 -5.87 11.13 0.20
C SER A 156 -5.31 12.48 0.65
N ARG A 157 -6.15 13.51 0.83
CA ARG A 157 -5.67 14.88 1.02
C ARG A 157 -4.84 15.01 2.29
N ASN A 158 -3.64 15.57 2.13
CA ASN A 158 -2.77 15.95 3.22
C ASN A 158 -3.31 17.23 3.90
N GLN A 159 -3.19 17.32 5.20
CA GLN A 159 -3.70 18.45 5.99
C GLN A 159 -2.60 19.00 6.89
N ALA A 160 -2.48 20.31 6.97
CA ALA A 160 -1.47 20.97 7.79
C ALA A 160 -1.53 20.59 9.27
N ALA A 161 -2.74 20.36 9.80
CA ALA A 161 -2.94 19.99 11.20
C ALA A 161 -2.40 18.60 11.56
N ALA A 162 -2.34 17.68 10.58
CA ALA A 162 -1.87 16.32 10.77
C ALA A 162 -1.17 15.80 9.48
N PRO A 163 -0.06 16.42 9.05
CA PRO A 163 0.56 16.10 7.77
C PRO A 163 1.17 14.71 7.80
N TYR A 164 1.09 14.00 6.66
CA TYR A 164 1.88 12.81 6.40
C TYR A 164 3.04 13.12 5.46
N ASP A 165 4.08 12.28 5.49
CA ASP A 165 5.32 12.45 4.73
C ASP A 165 5.38 11.50 3.52
N LEU A 166 4.74 10.34 3.66
CA LEU A 166 4.63 9.31 2.63
C LEU A 166 3.17 8.89 2.46
N LEU A 167 2.69 8.94 1.22
CA LEU A 167 1.42 8.36 0.80
C LEU A 167 1.69 7.04 0.10
N LEU A 168 1.02 5.97 0.51
CA LEU A 168 1.27 4.63 0.04
C LEU A 168 0.00 4.00 -0.53
N TYR A 169 0.11 3.37 -1.71
CA TYR A 169 -0.96 2.61 -2.34
C TYR A 169 -0.52 1.18 -2.64
N VAL A 170 -1.32 0.20 -2.20
CA VAL A 170 -1.20 -1.21 -2.61
C VAL A 170 -2.33 -1.54 -3.57
N ALA A 171 -2.05 -2.25 -4.69
CA ALA A 171 -3.03 -2.35 -5.76
C ALA A 171 -3.03 -3.68 -6.53
N ASN A 172 -4.24 -4.03 -7.04
CA ASN A 172 -4.48 -4.85 -8.22
C ASN A 172 -5.10 -3.92 -9.29
N TRP A 173 -4.28 -3.08 -9.93
CA TRP A 173 -4.74 -2.07 -10.89
C TRP A 173 -4.59 -2.61 -12.32
N PRO A 174 -5.69 -2.84 -13.05
CA PRO A 174 -5.65 -3.48 -14.35
C PRO A 174 -4.91 -2.67 -15.41
N GLN A 175 -4.23 -3.37 -16.32
CA GLN A 175 -3.44 -2.79 -17.40
C GLN A 175 -4.22 -1.80 -18.27
N VAL A 176 -5.49 -2.06 -18.54
CA VAL A 176 -6.35 -1.17 -19.35
C VAL A 176 -6.54 0.23 -18.73
N ARG A 177 -6.12 0.42 -17.48
CA ARG A 177 -6.20 1.70 -16.77
C ARG A 177 -4.81 2.20 -16.31
N SER A 178 -3.73 1.73 -16.91
CA SER A 178 -2.35 2.09 -16.54
C SER A 178 -2.07 3.59 -16.61
N GLU A 179 -2.65 4.30 -17.59
CA GLU A 179 -2.52 5.76 -17.67
C GLU A 179 -3.09 6.46 -16.44
N ALA A 180 -4.27 6.03 -15.98
CA ALA A 180 -4.84 6.58 -14.77
C ALA A 180 -4.00 6.27 -13.52
N TRP A 181 -3.38 5.08 -13.43
CA TRP A 181 -2.47 4.72 -12.35
C TRP A 181 -1.29 5.70 -12.26
N ARG A 182 -0.60 5.92 -13.38
CA ARG A 182 0.56 6.80 -13.45
C ARG A 182 0.20 8.26 -13.16
N ALA A 183 -0.82 8.78 -13.85
CA ALA A 183 -1.23 10.17 -13.71
C ALA A 183 -1.71 10.49 -12.29
N LEU A 184 -2.47 9.57 -11.67
CA LEU A 184 -2.98 9.80 -10.33
C LEU A 184 -1.88 9.68 -9.25
N LEU A 185 -0.93 8.77 -9.36
CA LEU A 185 0.21 8.72 -8.44
C LEU A 185 1.01 10.03 -8.47
N GLN A 186 1.29 10.57 -9.67
CA GLN A 186 1.95 11.86 -9.80
C GLN A 186 1.12 13.00 -9.18
N ALA A 187 -0.17 13.05 -9.49
CA ALA A 187 -1.06 14.07 -8.93
C ALA A 187 -1.07 14.02 -7.39
N ARG A 188 -1.13 12.80 -6.80
CA ARG A 188 -1.11 12.64 -5.34
C ARG A 188 0.19 13.12 -4.70
N ALA A 189 1.33 12.90 -5.34
CA ALA A 189 2.62 13.40 -4.85
C ALA A 189 2.67 14.93 -4.86
N ILE A 190 2.29 15.54 -5.98
CA ILE A 190 2.34 16.99 -6.21
C ILE A 190 1.38 17.73 -5.29
N GLU A 191 0.09 17.37 -5.31
CA GLU A 191 -0.95 18.10 -4.57
C GLU A 191 -0.85 17.98 -3.05
N ASN A 192 -0.19 16.92 -2.56
CA ASN A 192 -0.04 16.64 -1.14
C ASN A 192 1.33 16.99 -0.58
N VAL A 193 2.26 17.46 -1.43
CA VAL A 193 3.63 17.83 -1.05
C VAL A 193 4.27 16.73 -0.20
N ALA A 194 4.19 15.48 -0.70
CA ALA A 194 4.63 14.26 0.00
C ALA A 194 5.22 13.26 -0.97
N TYR A 195 6.14 12.41 -0.48
CA TYR A 195 6.51 11.22 -1.23
C TYR A 195 5.28 10.36 -1.49
N THR A 196 5.21 9.72 -2.66
CA THR A 196 4.12 8.82 -2.99
C THR A 196 4.66 7.52 -3.56
N ALA A 197 4.27 6.39 -2.97
CA ALA A 197 4.61 5.06 -3.44
C ALA A 197 3.35 4.31 -3.87
N GLY A 198 3.42 3.60 -5.01
CA GLY A 198 2.38 2.72 -5.47
C GLY A 198 2.94 1.34 -5.80
N VAL A 199 2.39 0.29 -5.19
CA VAL A 199 2.74 -1.10 -5.51
C VAL A 199 1.58 -1.76 -6.22
N ASN A 200 1.84 -2.30 -7.41
CA ASN A 200 0.85 -3.02 -8.21
C ASN A 200 1.36 -4.41 -8.57
N ARG A 201 0.46 -5.36 -8.68
CA ARG A 201 0.80 -6.73 -9.14
C ARG A 201 1.05 -6.82 -10.64
N LEU A 202 1.60 -7.98 -11.05
CA LEU A 202 1.73 -8.42 -12.44
C LEU A 202 0.80 -9.59 -12.78
N GLY A 203 0.83 -9.97 -14.05
CA GLY A 203 0.25 -11.21 -14.57
C GLY A 203 -1.23 -11.11 -14.86
N THR A 204 -1.88 -12.25 -14.98
CA THR A 204 -3.32 -12.38 -15.23
C THR A 204 -3.99 -13.01 -14.01
N ASP A 205 -5.17 -12.53 -13.63
CA ASP A 205 -5.95 -13.13 -12.55
C ASP A 205 -6.88 -14.24 -13.05
N GLY A 206 -7.61 -14.90 -12.11
CA GLY A 206 -8.56 -15.96 -12.45
C GLY A 206 -9.76 -15.50 -13.25
N ASN A 207 -10.02 -14.19 -13.33
CA ASN A 207 -11.09 -13.58 -14.15
C ASN A 207 -10.58 -13.13 -15.53
N GLY A 208 -9.30 -13.34 -15.85
CA GLY A 208 -8.70 -12.98 -17.14
C GLY A 208 -8.23 -11.52 -17.24
N HIS A 209 -8.27 -10.75 -16.16
CA HIS A 209 -7.75 -9.38 -16.15
C HIS A 209 -6.23 -9.38 -16.15
N GLN A 210 -5.64 -8.54 -17.00
CA GLN A 210 -4.20 -8.37 -17.11
C GLN A 210 -3.72 -7.20 -16.25
N TYR A 211 -2.55 -7.38 -15.62
CA TYR A 211 -1.89 -6.41 -14.76
C TYR A 211 -0.46 -6.18 -15.25
N ALA A 212 -0.12 -4.92 -15.50
CA ALA A 212 1.18 -4.53 -16.06
C ALA A 212 2.21 -4.10 -15.00
N GLY A 213 1.88 -4.22 -13.71
CA GLY A 213 2.75 -3.71 -12.65
C GLY A 213 2.83 -2.20 -12.67
N GLN A 214 3.98 -1.65 -13.07
CA GLN A 214 4.26 -0.22 -13.06
C GLN A 214 4.22 0.37 -11.65
N SER A 215 4.70 -0.41 -10.68
CA SER A 215 4.95 0.08 -9.32
C SER A 215 5.94 1.23 -9.37
N ALA A 216 5.75 2.24 -8.56
CA ALA A 216 6.54 3.45 -8.62
C ALA A 216 6.74 4.10 -7.26
N LEU A 217 7.82 4.86 -7.14
CA LEU A 217 8.10 5.78 -6.07
C LEU A 217 8.36 7.15 -6.65
N LEU A 218 7.64 8.16 -6.17
CA LEU A 218 7.71 9.54 -6.64
C LEU A 218 8.10 10.48 -5.48
N ASP A 219 8.83 11.52 -5.81
CA ASP A 219 9.08 12.62 -4.90
C ASP A 219 7.89 13.59 -4.84
N MET A 220 7.98 14.61 -4.00
CA MET A 220 6.97 15.63 -3.79
C MET A 220 6.75 16.57 -4.98
N ARG A 221 7.60 16.50 -6.01
CA ARG A 221 7.42 17.19 -7.31
C ARG A 221 6.70 16.33 -8.33
N GLY A 222 6.42 15.05 -8.00
CA GLY A 222 5.88 14.08 -8.92
C GLY A 222 6.94 13.45 -9.85
N GLU A 223 8.22 13.61 -9.54
CA GLU A 223 9.31 13.00 -10.29
C GLU A 223 9.53 11.56 -9.83
N TYR A 224 9.79 10.66 -10.78
CA TYR A 224 10.02 9.26 -10.47
C TYR A 224 11.41 9.03 -9.87
N LEU A 225 11.48 8.64 -8.61
CA LEU A 225 12.69 8.14 -7.96
C LEU A 225 13.00 6.70 -8.35
N ALA A 226 11.96 5.91 -8.58
CA ALA A 226 12.03 4.57 -9.12
C ALA A 226 10.72 4.20 -9.80
N GLN A 227 10.81 3.42 -10.87
CA GLN A 227 9.65 2.85 -11.55
C GLN A 227 9.98 1.41 -12.01
N ALA A 228 9.12 0.48 -11.65
CA ALA A 228 9.15 -0.86 -12.23
C ALA A 228 8.49 -0.84 -13.62
N GLY A 229 9.03 -1.60 -14.53
CA GLY A 229 8.37 -1.90 -15.80
C GLY A 229 7.26 -2.95 -15.62
N ASN A 230 7.16 -3.85 -16.59
CA ASN A 230 6.19 -4.94 -16.61
C ASN A 230 6.82 -6.31 -16.25
N LEU A 231 7.94 -6.31 -15.55
CA LEU A 231 8.64 -7.50 -15.08
C LEU A 231 8.57 -7.61 -13.55
N GLN A 232 8.71 -8.83 -13.05
CA GLN A 232 8.85 -9.09 -11.62
C GLN A 232 10.08 -8.34 -11.09
N THR A 233 9.86 -7.53 -10.06
CA THR A 233 10.88 -6.61 -9.57
C THR A 233 10.69 -6.33 -8.08
N VAL A 234 11.79 -6.32 -7.35
CA VAL A 234 11.85 -5.79 -5.99
C VAL A 234 12.68 -4.50 -6.04
N LEU A 235 12.02 -3.37 -5.77
CA LEU A 235 12.64 -2.03 -5.82
C LEU A 235 12.94 -1.55 -4.42
N THR A 236 14.20 -1.30 -4.09
CA THR A 236 14.59 -0.67 -2.82
C THR A 236 15.13 0.73 -3.09
N ARG A 237 14.61 1.73 -2.38
CA ARG A 237 15.02 3.14 -2.48
C ARG A 237 14.92 3.84 -1.14
N THR A 238 15.83 4.78 -0.92
CA THR A 238 15.86 5.62 0.28
C THR A 238 15.20 6.97 -0.01
N LEU A 239 14.23 7.34 0.81
CA LEU A 239 13.61 8.66 0.84
C LEU A 239 14.46 9.59 1.70
N ARG A 240 14.72 10.79 1.19
CA ARG A 240 15.55 11.80 1.86
C ARG A 240 14.66 12.70 2.71
N ALA A 241 14.86 12.62 4.03
CA ALA A 241 14.09 13.43 4.98
C ALA A 241 14.32 14.93 4.77
N GLU A 242 15.58 15.31 4.61
CA GLU A 242 15.98 16.70 4.38
C GLU A 242 15.32 17.30 3.14
N ALA A 243 15.32 16.55 2.02
CA ALA A 243 14.72 17.02 0.76
C ALA A 243 13.21 17.31 0.89
N LEU A 244 12.48 16.53 1.67
CA LEU A 244 11.07 16.79 1.94
C LEU A 244 10.87 18.06 2.77
N LEU A 245 11.68 18.23 3.82
CA LEU A 245 11.58 19.36 4.72
C LEU A 245 11.94 20.67 3.99
N GLU A 246 13.04 20.66 3.23
CA GLU A 246 13.44 21.83 2.41
C GLU A 246 12.39 22.19 1.38
N PHE A 247 11.84 21.19 0.67
CA PHE A 247 10.80 21.47 -0.34
C PHE A 247 9.54 22.07 0.29
N ARG A 248 9.09 21.56 1.44
CA ARG A 248 7.94 22.11 2.17
C ARG A 248 8.19 23.54 2.71
N GLN A 249 9.44 23.88 3.04
CA GLN A 249 9.79 25.23 3.41
C GLN A 249 9.75 26.19 2.19
N GLN A 250 10.22 25.72 1.03
CA GLN A 250 10.19 26.49 -0.21
C GLN A 250 8.79 26.64 -0.80
N LEU A 251 7.95 25.61 -0.66
CA LEU A 251 6.57 25.58 -1.15
C LEU A 251 5.62 25.12 -0.02
N PRO A 252 5.20 26.03 0.87
CA PRO A 252 4.36 25.68 2.02
C PRO A 252 2.86 25.48 1.66
N ALA A 253 2.56 24.89 0.50
CA ALA A 253 1.22 24.77 -0.07
C ALA A 253 0.19 24.07 0.86
N LEU A 254 0.65 23.30 1.84
CA LEU A 254 -0.26 22.72 2.83
C LEU A 254 -0.87 23.76 3.78
N LEU A 255 -0.22 24.90 3.98
CA LEU A 255 -0.74 26.00 4.80
C LEU A 255 -1.81 26.85 4.07
N ASP A 256 -1.84 26.77 2.74
CA ASP A 256 -2.82 27.45 1.90
C ASP A 256 -4.06 26.59 1.59
N ALA A 257 -4.06 25.35 2.07
CA ALA A 257 -5.14 24.40 1.78
C ALA A 257 -6.38 24.73 2.60
N ASP A 258 -7.55 24.54 1.95
CA ASP A 258 -8.84 24.66 2.65
C ASP A 258 -9.03 23.55 3.70
N ASP A 259 -9.66 23.89 4.81
CA ASP A 259 -10.13 22.92 5.78
C ASP A 259 -11.41 22.25 5.28
N PHE A 260 -11.50 20.95 5.45
CA PHE A 260 -12.71 20.19 5.11
C PHE A 260 -12.88 18.97 6.03
N THR A 261 -14.10 18.51 6.14
CA THR A 261 -14.45 17.25 6.82
C THR A 261 -15.10 16.27 5.85
N VAL A 262 -14.76 15.00 5.98
CA VAL A 262 -15.40 13.93 5.21
C VAL A 262 -16.57 13.38 6.03
N ALA A 263 -17.80 13.60 5.57
CA ALA A 263 -18.98 13.06 6.22
C ALA A 263 -18.98 11.53 6.20
N GLY A 264 -19.33 10.91 7.33
CA GLY A 264 -19.40 9.44 7.47
C GLY A 264 -18.05 8.75 7.65
N GLY A 265 -17.04 9.51 8.07
CA GLY A 265 -15.77 9.00 8.61
C GLY A 265 -15.87 8.82 10.11
#